data_ef519e49390514258990657b071bd0c9
#
_entry.id   ef519e49390514258990657b071bd0c9
#
_cell.length_a   1.000
_cell.length_b   1.000
_cell.length_c   1.000
_cell.angle_alpha   90.00
_cell.angle_beta   90.00
_cell.angle_gamma   90.00
#
_symmetry.space_group_name_H-M   'P 1'
#
loop_
_entity.id
_entity.type
_entity.pdbx_description
1 polymer ?
#
loop_
_entity_poly.entity_id
_entity_poly.type
_entity_poly.pdbx_seq_one_letter_code
_entity_poly.pdbx_strand_id
1 'polypeptide(L)'
;MKMRKVVSAMLVAAMATGMVAGCGSSSDSKSDKKDAKGKVYYLNFKPEQDEQWQDLAKEYTKETGVDVTVLTAASGEYEKTLKSEMAKSNAPTLFQVNGPVGLASWKDYCYDLKDSDVAKQLTSDDFALMDGDKMSGIAYVIESYGIIYNKELLKKAGYSADDITNFDSFKKVVEDITANKDKLGFSAFTSAGMDGSSDWRFKTHLANLPIYYEYKDEGIDNTDAIKGTYLDNYRQIWDLYINNATCKPTELSTKTADDATADFVTGDAVFYQNGTWEYNNIKDVGDDNLGILPIYIGVEGEEDQGICTGTENYWCVNSKASEDDIQATLDFMNWCVTSDDGVKAMCKDMGFTIPFKKNLKSDNVLVNEANKYTEDGKAPVSWNFSTMPSEEWKNGVGSALTSYAADP
;
A
#
# COMPACT_ATOMS: atom_id res chain seq x y z
N MET A 1 47.73 -27.82 -9.55
CA MET A 1 48.32 -28.50 -8.36
C MET A 1 47.24 -28.67 -7.29
N LYS A 2 46.84 -29.92 -7.06
CA LYS A 2 46.06 -30.49 -5.95
C LYS A 2 44.72 -29.92 -5.53
N MET A 3 43.68 -30.63 -6.03
CA MET A 3 42.35 -30.79 -5.43
C MET A 3 42.44 -31.35 -4.00
N ARG A 4 41.55 -30.94 -3.10
CA ARG A 4 41.13 -31.73 -1.96
C ARG A 4 39.60 -31.76 -1.86
N LYS A 5 39.05 -32.93 -2.16
CA LYS A 5 37.67 -33.36 -1.85
C LYS A 5 37.57 -33.61 -0.34
N VAL A 6 36.48 -33.22 0.29
CA VAL A 6 36.05 -33.75 1.59
C VAL A 6 34.66 -34.31 1.45
N VAL A 7 34.54 -35.56 1.83
CA VAL A 7 33.40 -36.46 1.68
C VAL A 7 32.47 -36.28 2.87
N SER A 8 31.16 -36.25 2.60
CA SER A 8 30.08 -36.32 3.57
C SER A 8 29.96 -37.71 4.19
N ALA A 9 29.70 -37.77 5.49
CA ALA A 9 29.27 -39.00 6.15
C ALA A 9 27.86 -38.80 6.72
N MET A 10 26.92 -39.60 6.20
CA MET A 10 25.58 -39.85 6.79
C MET A 10 25.74 -40.67 8.07
N LEU A 11 24.96 -40.33 9.09
CA LEU A 11 24.67 -41.21 10.23
C LEU A 11 23.15 -41.37 10.34
N VAL A 12 22.69 -42.55 9.96
CA VAL A 12 21.37 -43.10 10.27
C VAL A 12 21.48 -43.83 11.59
N ALA A 13 20.64 -43.50 12.59
CA ALA A 13 20.43 -44.32 13.77
C ALA A 13 18.95 -44.61 13.96
N ALA A 14 18.57 -45.84 13.62
CA ALA A 14 17.30 -46.44 13.98
C ALA A 14 17.40 -46.97 15.41
N MET A 15 16.37 -46.77 16.24
CA MET A 15 16.15 -47.58 17.44
C MET A 15 14.67 -47.93 17.57
N ALA A 16 14.50 -49.21 17.71
CA ALA A 16 13.22 -49.90 17.80
C ALA A 16 12.79 -50.12 19.27
N THR A 17 11.50 -50.11 19.43
CA THR A 17 10.63 -50.97 20.32
C THR A 17 10.95 -51.15 21.79
N GLY A 18 9.95 -50.81 22.61
CA GLY A 18 9.71 -51.33 23.94
C GLY A 18 8.24 -51.19 24.32
N MET A 19 7.43 -52.22 24.02
CA MET A 19 6.09 -52.38 24.63
C MET A 19 6.24 -52.93 26.05
N VAL A 20 5.62 -52.25 27.01
CA VAL A 20 5.20 -52.87 28.26
C VAL A 20 3.74 -52.50 28.53
N ALA A 21 2.88 -53.53 28.53
CA ALA A 21 1.54 -53.43 28.99
C ALA A 21 1.51 -53.38 30.53
N GLY A 22 0.70 -52.48 31.08
CA GLY A 22 0.39 -52.41 32.51
C GLY A 22 -1.03 -51.86 32.66
N CYS A 23 -1.97 -52.75 32.95
CA CYS A 23 -3.31 -52.41 33.43
C CYS A 23 -3.26 -51.87 34.86
N GLY A 24 -4.09 -50.84 35.14
CA GLY A 24 -4.55 -50.64 36.52
C GLY A 24 -4.96 -49.18 36.83
N SER A 25 -6.25 -49.04 37.14
CA SER A 25 -6.89 -48.04 37.98
C SER A 25 -7.26 -46.68 37.39
N SER A 26 -8.53 -46.51 37.19
CA SER A 26 -9.30 -45.28 37.11
C SER A 26 -8.94 -44.30 38.24
N SER A 27 -8.46 -43.13 37.86
CA SER A 27 -8.61 -41.90 38.62
C SER A 27 -9.00 -40.80 37.62
N ASP A 28 -10.16 -40.24 37.82
CA ASP A 28 -10.64 -39.02 37.17
C ASP A 28 -9.65 -37.90 37.39
N SER A 29 -8.71 -37.74 36.48
CA SER A 29 -8.05 -36.49 36.30
C SER A 29 -8.87 -35.71 35.27
N LYS A 30 -9.68 -34.78 35.74
CA LYS A 30 -10.07 -33.61 34.95
C LYS A 30 -8.76 -33.04 34.38
N SER A 31 -8.47 -33.38 33.13
CA SER A 31 -7.55 -32.57 32.36
C SER A 31 -8.24 -31.20 32.21
N ASP A 32 -7.72 -30.20 32.89
CA ASP A 32 -7.91 -28.81 32.48
C ASP A 32 -7.49 -28.78 31.01
N LYS A 33 -8.46 -28.86 30.10
CA LYS A 33 -8.29 -28.32 28.79
C LYS A 33 -8.07 -26.84 29.05
N LYS A 34 -6.82 -26.38 29.09
CA LYS A 34 -6.52 -25.00 28.73
C LYS A 34 -7.26 -24.80 27.42
N ASP A 35 -8.27 -23.95 27.44
CA ASP A 35 -8.94 -23.50 26.23
C ASP A 35 -7.83 -23.09 25.27
N ALA A 36 -7.74 -23.81 24.14
CA ALA A 36 -6.72 -23.52 23.15
C ALA A 36 -7.08 -22.14 22.61
N LYS A 37 -6.29 -21.12 23.02
CA LYS A 37 -6.42 -19.78 22.46
C LYS A 37 -6.17 -19.93 20.96
N GLY A 38 -7.04 -19.38 20.11
CA GLY A 38 -6.81 -19.32 18.68
C GLY A 38 -5.49 -18.62 18.38
N LYS A 39 -5.12 -18.58 17.14
CA LYS A 39 -3.89 -17.90 16.64
C LYS A 39 -4.27 -16.93 15.53
N VAL A 40 -3.40 -15.97 15.28
CA VAL A 40 -3.50 -15.02 14.16
C VAL A 40 -2.37 -15.29 13.18
N TYR A 41 -2.72 -15.43 11.91
CA TYR A 41 -1.77 -15.41 10.81
C TYR A 41 -2.12 -14.25 9.89
N TYR A 42 -1.36 -13.16 9.97
CA TYR A 42 -1.55 -11.96 9.16
C TYR A 42 -0.64 -11.99 7.94
N LEU A 43 -1.24 -11.96 6.76
CA LEU A 43 -0.54 -11.69 5.51
C LEU A 43 -0.53 -10.19 5.27
N ASN A 44 0.59 -9.54 5.59
CA ASN A 44 0.77 -8.10 5.48
C ASN A 44 1.05 -7.69 4.02
N PHE A 45 0.31 -6.69 3.55
CA PHE A 45 0.44 -6.10 2.21
C PHE A 45 1.59 -5.08 2.12
N LYS A 46 1.93 -4.42 3.23
CA LYS A 46 2.82 -3.26 3.26
C LYS A 46 4.25 -3.63 3.65
N PRO A 47 5.17 -3.86 2.67
CA PRO A 47 6.55 -4.22 2.98
C PRO A 47 7.31 -3.12 3.72
N GLU A 48 6.97 -1.85 3.51
CA GLU A 48 7.55 -0.69 4.18
C GLU A 48 7.22 -0.63 5.69
N GLN A 49 6.29 -1.47 6.17
CA GLN A 49 5.85 -1.57 7.56
C GLN A 49 6.13 -2.94 8.19
N ASP A 50 6.98 -3.77 7.56
CA ASP A 50 7.24 -5.13 8.05
C ASP A 50 7.73 -5.15 9.49
N GLU A 51 8.76 -4.38 9.81
CA GLU A 51 9.35 -4.33 11.16
C GLU A 51 8.32 -3.92 12.22
N GLN A 52 7.52 -2.89 11.93
CA GLN A 52 6.50 -2.38 12.84
C GLN A 52 5.39 -3.41 13.11
N TRP A 53 4.94 -4.13 12.07
CA TRP A 53 3.98 -5.22 12.24
C TRP A 53 4.54 -6.40 13.01
N GLN A 54 5.81 -6.77 12.79
CA GLN A 54 6.49 -7.82 13.56
C GLN A 54 6.59 -7.45 15.04
N ASP A 55 6.89 -6.20 15.36
CA ASP A 55 7.01 -5.73 16.74
C ASP A 55 5.64 -5.65 17.43
N LEU A 56 4.62 -5.14 16.73
CA LEU A 56 3.24 -5.10 17.24
C LEU A 56 2.69 -6.50 17.53
N ALA A 57 2.97 -7.46 16.66
CA ALA A 57 2.60 -8.86 16.86
C ALA A 57 3.23 -9.47 18.12
N LYS A 58 4.53 -9.20 18.36
CA LYS A 58 5.22 -9.63 19.57
C LYS A 58 4.62 -9.02 20.85
N GLU A 59 4.28 -7.74 20.79
CA GLU A 59 3.67 -7.02 21.92
C GLU A 59 2.30 -7.60 22.27
N TYR A 60 1.43 -7.77 21.28
CA TYR A 60 0.14 -8.41 21.47
C TYR A 60 0.26 -9.83 22.03
N THR A 61 1.16 -10.65 21.46
CA THR A 61 1.41 -12.01 21.95
C THR A 61 1.88 -12.02 23.39
N LYS A 62 2.76 -11.09 23.78
CA LYS A 62 3.24 -10.94 25.15
C LYS A 62 2.12 -10.56 26.13
N GLU A 63 1.21 -9.68 25.72
CA GLU A 63 0.10 -9.21 26.55
C GLU A 63 -0.99 -10.27 26.71
N THR A 64 -1.40 -10.88 25.61
CA THR A 64 -2.59 -11.74 25.56
C THR A 64 -2.28 -13.23 25.64
N GLY A 65 -1.06 -13.62 25.27
CA GLY A 65 -0.64 -15.02 25.08
C GLY A 65 -1.26 -15.69 23.85
N VAL A 66 -1.87 -14.91 22.93
CA VAL A 66 -2.30 -15.36 21.61
C VAL A 66 -1.12 -15.24 20.64
N ASP A 67 -0.82 -16.30 19.90
CA ASP A 67 0.28 -16.30 18.93
C ASP A 67 -0.12 -15.53 17.68
N VAL A 68 0.70 -14.55 17.28
CA VAL A 68 0.52 -13.76 16.07
C VAL A 68 1.73 -13.92 15.17
N THR A 69 1.51 -14.49 13.99
CA THR A 69 2.52 -14.60 12.93
C THR A 69 2.21 -13.57 11.83
N VAL A 70 3.20 -12.77 11.45
CA VAL A 70 3.12 -11.86 10.31
C VAL A 70 4.02 -12.36 9.19
N LEU A 71 3.43 -12.55 8.01
CA LEU A 71 4.17 -12.75 6.77
C LEU A 71 3.94 -11.53 5.88
N THR A 72 5.02 -10.87 5.49
CA THR A 72 4.95 -9.71 4.61
C THR A 72 5.25 -10.10 3.17
N ALA A 73 4.37 -9.74 2.26
CA ALA A 73 4.57 -9.94 0.82
C ALA A 73 5.57 -8.91 0.28
N ALA A 74 6.37 -9.30 -0.71
CA ALA A 74 7.22 -8.35 -1.42
C ALA A 74 6.37 -7.36 -2.23
N SER A 75 6.91 -6.16 -2.49
CA SER A 75 6.25 -5.13 -3.30
C SER A 75 5.80 -5.69 -4.65
N GLY A 76 4.54 -5.42 -5.02
CA GLY A 76 3.93 -5.90 -6.26
C GLY A 76 3.59 -7.39 -6.34
N GLU A 77 3.96 -8.20 -5.32
CA GLU A 77 3.77 -9.67 -5.32
C GLU A 77 2.61 -10.14 -4.39
N TYR A 78 1.85 -9.22 -3.82
CA TYR A 78 0.86 -9.56 -2.79
C TYR A 78 -0.19 -10.56 -3.27
N GLU A 79 -0.85 -10.31 -4.40
CA GLU A 79 -1.90 -11.19 -4.94
C GLU A 79 -1.41 -12.62 -5.23
N LYS A 80 -0.21 -12.74 -5.74
CA LYS A 80 0.44 -14.03 -6.00
C LYS A 80 0.75 -14.76 -4.69
N THR A 81 1.26 -14.02 -3.70
CA THR A 81 1.54 -14.53 -2.36
C THR A 81 0.25 -14.96 -1.68
N LEU A 82 -0.80 -14.13 -1.71
CA LEU A 82 -2.11 -14.45 -1.13
C LEU A 82 -2.70 -15.73 -1.72
N LYS A 83 -2.70 -15.89 -3.03
CA LYS A 83 -3.14 -17.13 -3.70
C LYS A 83 -2.37 -18.36 -3.23
N SER A 84 -1.05 -18.22 -3.08
CA SER A 84 -0.18 -19.30 -2.61
C SER A 84 -0.45 -19.66 -1.14
N GLU A 85 -0.57 -18.65 -0.28
CA GLU A 85 -0.79 -18.85 1.15
C GLU A 85 -2.21 -19.39 1.47
N MET A 86 -3.23 -18.92 0.76
CA MET A 86 -4.61 -19.39 0.92
C MET A 86 -4.81 -20.85 0.48
N ALA A 87 -3.93 -21.39 -0.33
CA ALA A 87 -3.94 -22.79 -0.75
C ALA A 87 -3.34 -23.76 0.29
N LYS A 88 -2.70 -23.24 1.34
CA LYS A 88 -2.06 -24.05 2.38
C LYS A 88 -3.06 -24.50 3.47
N SER A 89 -2.74 -25.56 4.17
CA SER A 89 -3.51 -26.01 5.34
C SER A 89 -3.47 -25.02 6.52
N ASN A 90 -2.40 -24.23 6.62
CA ASN A 90 -2.26 -23.12 7.54
C ASN A 90 -2.34 -21.83 6.73
N ALA A 91 -3.54 -21.46 6.29
CA ALA A 91 -3.79 -20.24 5.53
C ALA A 91 -3.86 -19.00 6.45
N PRO A 92 -3.60 -17.79 5.91
CA PRO A 92 -3.81 -16.56 6.66
C PRO A 92 -5.22 -16.45 7.23
N THR A 93 -5.31 -16.02 8.49
CA THR A 93 -6.59 -15.71 9.16
C THR A 93 -6.98 -14.26 8.97
N LEU A 94 -5.98 -13.38 8.84
CA LEU A 94 -6.11 -11.98 8.49
C LEU A 94 -5.37 -11.71 7.17
N PHE A 95 -6.03 -11.11 6.21
CA PHE A 95 -5.47 -10.75 4.91
C PHE A 95 -6.07 -9.43 4.42
N GLN A 96 -5.54 -8.88 3.34
CA GLN A 96 -6.01 -7.65 2.74
C GLN A 96 -6.60 -7.91 1.35
N VAL A 97 -7.61 -7.10 0.98
CA VAL A 97 -8.06 -6.96 -0.40
C VAL A 97 -8.03 -5.49 -0.81
N ASN A 98 -7.77 -5.25 -2.11
CA ASN A 98 -7.68 -3.90 -2.65
C ASN A 98 -9.04 -3.47 -3.20
N GLY A 99 -9.88 -2.95 -2.32
CA GLY A 99 -11.19 -2.41 -2.67
C GLY A 99 -12.16 -3.41 -3.33
N PRO A 100 -13.21 -2.90 -4.00
CA PRO A 100 -14.22 -3.73 -4.65
C PRO A 100 -13.67 -4.68 -5.72
N VAL A 101 -12.67 -4.25 -6.50
CA VAL A 101 -12.05 -5.09 -7.54
C VAL A 101 -11.32 -6.29 -6.92
N GLY A 102 -10.54 -6.06 -5.86
CA GLY A 102 -9.91 -7.15 -5.12
C GLY A 102 -10.91 -8.07 -4.43
N LEU A 103 -11.98 -7.50 -3.87
CA LEU A 103 -13.05 -8.27 -3.22
C LEU A 103 -13.71 -9.27 -4.18
N ALA A 104 -13.91 -8.91 -5.44
CA ALA A 104 -14.52 -9.79 -6.42
C ALA A 104 -13.82 -11.17 -6.52
N SER A 105 -12.51 -11.23 -6.28
CA SER A 105 -11.72 -12.46 -6.28
C SER A 105 -11.76 -13.22 -4.95
N TRP A 106 -12.02 -12.54 -3.82
CA TRP A 106 -11.80 -13.07 -2.48
C TRP A 106 -13.05 -13.11 -1.59
N LYS A 107 -14.20 -12.63 -2.03
CA LYS A 107 -15.44 -12.50 -1.24
C LYS A 107 -15.90 -13.80 -0.56
N ASP A 108 -15.65 -14.96 -1.18
CA ASP A 108 -16.03 -16.27 -0.63
C ASP A 108 -15.15 -16.72 0.56
N TYR A 109 -14.02 -16.03 0.76
CA TYR A 109 -13.11 -16.23 1.88
C TYR A 109 -13.33 -15.21 3.00
N CYS A 110 -14.07 -14.13 2.78
CA CYS A 110 -14.27 -13.09 3.78
C CYS A 110 -15.32 -13.53 4.82
N TYR A 111 -15.02 -13.31 6.10
CA TYR A 111 -15.97 -13.40 7.21
C TYR A 111 -16.86 -12.14 7.23
N ASP A 112 -18.07 -12.23 7.76
CA ASP A 112 -18.94 -11.05 7.95
C ASP A 112 -18.53 -10.29 9.21
N LEU A 113 -18.00 -9.10 9.02
CA LEU A 113 -17.48 -8.25 10.09
C LEU A 113 -18.52 -7.33 10.71
N LYS A 114 -19.76 -7.30 10.19
CA LYS A 114 -20.80 -6.31 10.53
C LYS A 114 -21.06 -6.15 12.03
N ASP A 115 -21.08 -7.25 12.75
CA ASP A 115 -21.37 -7.27 14.18
C ASP A 115 -20.11 -7.29 15.07
N SER A 116 -18.92 -7.28 14.47
CA SER A 116 -17.65 -7.33 15.18
C SER A 116 -17.38 -6.05 16.00
N ASP A 117 -16.60 -6.19 17.06
CA ASP A 117 -16.23 -5.04 17.89
C ASP A 117 -15.34 -4.05 17.14
N VAL A 118 -14.48 -4.54 16.23
CA VAL A 118 -13.64 -3.66 15.40
C VAL A 118 -14.49 -2.84 14.41
N ALA A 119 -15.54 -3.40 13.82
CA ALA A 119 -16.46 -2.65 12.95
C ALA A 119 -17.12 -1.47 13.67
N LYS A 120 -17.49 -1.66 14.95
CA LYS A 120 -18.08 -0.61 15.79
C LYS A 120 -17.13 0.56 16.06
N GLN A 121 -15.83 0.39 15.81
CA GLN A 121 -14.84 1.45 16.00
C GLN A 121 -14.70 2.37 14.78
N LEU A 122 -15.24 2.02 13.62
CA LEU A 122 -15.20 2.88 12.43
C LEU A 122 -15.83 4.24 12.70
N THR A 123 -15.27 5.29 12.09
CA THR A 123 -15.80 6.67 12.16
C THR A 123 -16.91 6.92 11.14
N SER A 124 -16.96 6.13 10.06
CA SER A 124 -17.99 6.18 9.01
C SER A 124 -18.15 4.79 8.37
N ASP A 125 -19.34 4.50 7.89
CA ASP A 125 -19.63 3.30 7.09
C ASP A 125 -18.93 3.34 5.70
N ASP A 126 -18.43 4.49 5.25
CA ASP A 126 -17.64 4.62 4.02
C ASP A 126 -16.33 3.82 4.07
N PHE A 127 -15.88 3.48 5.26
CA PHE A 127 -14.68 2.66 5.48
C PHE A 127 -14.96 1.15 5.55
N ALA A 128 -16.21 0.74 5.31
CA ALA A 128 -16.62 -0.66 5.20
C ALA A 128 -16.61 -1.12 3.74
N LEU A 129 -16.02 -2.29 3.49
CA LEU A 129 -16.06 -2.93 2.17
C LEU A 129 -17.23 -3.92 2.14
N MET A 130 -18.28 -3.55 1.42
CA MET A 130 -19.53 -4.31 1.41
C MET A 130 -19.64 -5.26 0.21
N ASP A 131 -20.22 -6.45 0.44
CA ASP A 131 -20.71 -7.39 -0.58
C ASP A 131 -22.20 -7.61 -0.33
N GLY A 132 -23.07 -6.81 -0.92
CA GLY A 132 -24.46 -6.71 -0.55
C GLY A 132 -24.63 -6.26 0.91
N ASP A 133 -25.30 -7.06 1.74
CA ASP A 133 -25.51 -6.75 3.16
C ASP A 133 -24.36 -7.20 4.08
N LYS A 134 -23.37 -7.89 3.54
CA LYS A 134 -22.20 -8.42 4.25
C LYS A 134 -21.05 -7.40 4.27
N MET A 135 -20.52 -7.14 5.45
CA MET A 135 -19.28 -6.38 5.62
C MET A 135 -18.08 -7.31 5.45
N SER A 136 -17.54 -7.38 4.25
CA SER A 136 -16.47 -8.30 3.88
C SER A 136 -15.08 -7.81 4.29
N GLY A 137 -14.91 -6.50 4.50
CA GLY A 137 -13.65 -5.92 4.93
C GLY A 137 -13.81 -4.59 5.62
N ILE A 138 -12.77 -4.15 6.32
CA ILE A 138 -12.68 -2.87 7.04
C ILE A 138 -11.40 -2.17 6.62
N ALA A 139 -11.51 -0.93 6.15
CA ALA A 139 -10.35 -0.09 5.90
C ALA A 139 -9.56 0.11 7.20
N TYR A 140 -8.23 -0.08 7.15
CA TYR A 140 -7.39 0.12 8.33
C TYR A 140 -6.45 1.32 8.22
N VAL A 141 -6.34 1.91 7.04
CA VAL A 141 -5.52 3.10 6.79
C VAL A 141 -6.15 3.95 5.70
N ILE A 142 -6.08 5.26 5.87
CA ILE A 142 -6.36 6.28 4.86
C ILE A 142 -5.01 6.81 4.41
N GLU A 143 -4.78 6.87 3.10
CA GLU A 143 -3.54 7.32 2.53
C GLU A 143 -3.75 8.41 1.48
N SER A 144 -2.68 9.13 1.19
CA SER A 144 -2.69 10.17 0.16
C SER A 144 -1.52 9.96 -0.78
N TYR A 145 -1.67 10.29 -2.06
CA TYR A 145 -0.59 10.31 -3.02
C TYR A 145 -0.67 11.54 -3.92
N GLY A 146 0.50 11.88 -4.45
CA GLY A 146 0.68 13.05 -5.31
C GLY A 146 2.09 13.06 -5.88
N ILE A 147 2.64 14.25 -6.04
CA ILE A 147 4.03 14.47 -6.40
C ILE A 147 4.81 14.85 -5.14
N ILE A 148 5.54 13.88 -4.58
CA ILE A 148 6.50 14.16 -3.51
C ILE A 148 7.63 15.00 -4.12
N TYR A 149 8.12 16.03 -3.41
CA TYR A 149 9.20 16.86 -3.90
C TYR A 149 10.21 17.20 -2.82
N ASN A 150 11.46 17.42 -3.26
CA ASN A 150 12.54 17.90 -2.43
C ASN A 150 12.55 19.44 -2.44
N LYS A 151 12.17 20.05 -1.31
CA LYS A 151 12.05 21.51 -1.13
C LYS A 151 13.39 22.24 -1.38
N GLU A 152 14.51 21.63 -0.96
CA GLU A 152 15.84 22.22 -1.15
C GLU A 152 16.22 22.25 -2.64
N LEU A 153 16.02 21.15 -3.36
CA LEU A 153 16.32 21.06 -4.79
C LEU A 153 15.41 21.98 -5.61
N LEU A 154 14.11 22.04 -5.27
CA LEU A 154 13.16 22.94 -5.93
C LEU A 154 13.60 24.41 -5.75
N LYS A 155 13.99 24.81 -4.54
CA LYS A 155 14.53 26.13 -4.25
C LYS A 155 15.84 26.39 -4.98
N LYS A 156 16.73 25.41 -5.09
CA LYS A 156 17.98 25.51 -5.85
C LYS A 156 17.72 25.74 -7.35
N ALA A 157 16.62 25.19 -7.88
CA ALA A 157 16.15 25.47 -9.23
C ALA A 157 15.52 26.87 -9.39
N GLY A 158 15.25 27.58 -8.29
CA GLY A 158 14.69 28.92 -8.29
C GLY A 158 13.19 28.99 -8.11
N TYR A 159 12.57 27.90 -7.64
CA TYR A 159 11.11 27.74 -7.49
C TYR A 159 10.70 27.37 -6.06
N SER A 160 9.43 27.51 -5.79
CA SER A 160 8.73 27.03 -4.59
C SER A 160 7.46 26.27 -4.97
N ALA A 161 6.82 25.62 -4.02
CA ALA A 161 5.53 24.95 -4.25
C ALA A 161 4.44 25.95 -4.70
N ASP A 162 4.50 27.19 -4.26
CA ASP A 162 3.52 28.24 -4.62
C ASP A 162 3.56 28.61 -6.10
N ASP A 163 4.65 28.29 -6.81
CA ASP A 163 4.78 28.49 -8.25
C ASP A 163 4.05 27.39 -9.07
N ILE A 164 3.57 26.33 -8.40
CA ILE A 164 2.96 25.14 -9.03
C ILE A 164 1.50 25.03 -8.58
N THR A 165 0.59 25.56 -9.39
CA THR A 165 -0.84 25.65 -9.06
C THR A 165 -1.76 24.96 -10.07
N ASN A 166 -1.23 24.52 -11.20
CA ASN A 166 -1.91 23.82 -12.28
C ASN A 166 -0.89 23.12 -13.19
N PHE A 167 -1.36 22.38 -14.18
CA PHE A 167 -0.50 21.66 -15.12
C PHE A 167 0.47 22.55 -15.88
N ASP A 168 0.04 23.71 -16.38
CA ASP A 168 0.88 24.59 -17.18
C ASP A 168 2.05 25.17 -16.36
N SER A 169 1.78 25.59 -15.13
CA SER A 169 2.81 26.07 -14.20
C SER A 169 3.75 24.95 -13.79
N PHE A 170 3.22 23.73 -13.55
CA PHE A 170 4.05 22.56 -13.25
C PHE A 170 4.95 22.18 -14.43
N LYS A 171 4.38 22.09 -15.63
CA LYS A 171 5.12 21.82 -16.86
C LYS A 171 6.26 22.80 -17.07
N LYS A 172 6.00 24.10 -16.89
CA LYS A 172 7.03 25.13 -16.99
C LYS A 172 8.22 24.89 -16.03
N VAL A 173 7.93 24.58 -14.77
CA VAL A 173 8.95 24.28 -13.76
C VAL A 173 9.77 23.05 -14.15
N VAL A 174 9.10 21.98 -14.56
CA VAL A 174 9.72 20.71 -14.98
C VAL A 174 10.65 20.91 -16.20
N GLU A 175 10.14 21.60 -17.23
CA GLU A 175 10.91 21.85 -18.45
C GLU A 175 12.12 22.78 -18.21
N ASP A 176 11.98 23.78 -17.32
CA ASP A 176 13.09 24.66 -16.95
C ASP A 176 14.17 23.93 -16.15
N ILE A 177 13.79 23.06 -15.21
CA ILE A 177 14.74 22.18 -14.49
C ILE A 177 15.49 21.31 -15.49
N THR A 178 14.78 20.68 -16.42
CA THR A 178 15.38 19.80 -17.44
C THR A 178 16.33 20.54 -18.35
N ALA A 179 15.97 21.75 -18.80
CA ALA A 179 16.82 22.59 -19.64
C ALA A 179 18.12 23.03 -18.91
N ASN A 180 18.09 23.10 -17.59
CA ASN A 180 19.19 23.52 -16.74
C ASN A 180 19.88 22.38 -15.98
N LYS A 181 19.52 21.11 -16.26
CA LYS A 181 19.94 19.95 -15.47
C LYS A 181 21.45 19.80 -15.30
N ASP A 182 22.23 20.09 -16.34
CA ASP A 182 23.69 19.97 -16.30
C ASP A 182 24.30 20.99 -15.31
N LYS A 183 23.69 22.17 -15.18
CA LYS A 183 24.12 23.21 -14.24
C LYS A 183 23.60 22.91 -12.82
N LEU A 184 22.38 22.42 -12.71
CA LEU A 184 21.74 22.14 -11.43
C LEU A 184 22.33 20.88 -10.78
N GLY A 185 22.69 19.88 -11.59
CA GLY A 185 23.22 18.58 -11.15
C GLY A 185 22.14 17.56 -10.82
N PHE A 186 20.88 17.80 -11.24
CA PHE A 186 19.76 16.89 -11.03
C PHE A 186 18.70 17.02 -12.12
N SER A 187 17.86 16.01 -12.28
CA SER A 187 16.72 15.96 -13.19
C SER A 187 15.44 16.49 -12.54
N ALA A 188 14.38 16.72 -13.33
CA ALA A 188 13.10 17.08 -12.76
C ALA A 188 12.45 15.89 -12.05
N PHE A 189 12.30 14.75 -12.73
CA PHE A 189 11.68 13.55 -12.17
C PHE A 189 12.67 12.42 -11.92
N THR A 190 12.35 11.59 -10.92
CA THR A 190 12.88 10.24 -10.77
C THR A 190 12.53 9.38 -11.99
N SER A 191 13.17 8.23 -12.16
CA SER A 191 12.68 7.23 -13.10
C SER A 191 11.24 6.86 -12.80
N ALA A 192 10.41 6.64 -13.82
CA ALA A 192 9.03 6.23 -13.60
C ALA A 192 8.93 4.79 -13.05
N GLY A 193 9.88 3.91 -13.36
CA GLY A 193 9.86 2.53 -12.87
C GLY A 193 8.64 1.76 -13.36
N MET A 194 8.75 1.14 -14.54
CA MET A 194 7.65 0.44 -15.21
C MET A 194 7.87 -1.07 -15.32
N ASP A 195 8.73 -1.64 -14.47
CA ASP A 195 8.77 -3.09 -14.34
C ASP A 195 7.45 -3.62 -13.77
N GLY A 196 7.15 -4.90 -13.96
CA GLY A 196 5.84 -5.47 -13.61
C GLY A 196 5.47 -5.41 -12.12
N SER A 197 6.42 -5.11 -11.23
CA SER A 197 6.17 -4.92 -9.80
C SER A 197 5.92 -3.45 -9.41
N SER A 198 6.25 -2.49 -10.29
CA SER A 198 6.32 -1.06 -9.97
C SER A 198 5.35 -0.19 -10.78
N ASP A 199 4.79 -0.71 -11.87
CA ASP A 199 3.95 0.01 -12.84
C ASP A 199 2.61 0.52 -12.27
N TRP A 200 2.19 0.01 -11.10
CA TRP A 200 0.94 0.38 -10.44
C TRP A 200 0.83 1.88 -10.16
N ARG A 201 1.95 2.58 -9.91
CA ARG A 201 1.95 4.03 -9.69
C ARG A 201 1.41 4.82 -10.89
N PHE A 202 1.51 4.27 -12.09
CA PHE A 202 1.09 4.94 -13.32
C PHE A 202 -0.17 4.32 -13.93
N LYS A 203 -0.26 2.98 -13.99
CA LYS A 203 -1.43 2.30 -14.53
C LYS A 203 -2.70 2.43 -13.67
N THR A 204 -2.55 2.70 -12.37
CA THR A 204 -3.66 2.92 -11.45
C THR A 204 -3.67 4.33 -10.89
N HIS A 205 -2.64 4.76 -10.18
CA HIS A 205 -2.64 6.03 -9.45
C HIS A 205 -2.60 7.25 -10.37
N LEU A 206 -1.78 7.26 -11.42
CA LEU A 206 -1.82 8.35 -12.41
C LEU A 206 -3.07 8.26 -13.27
N ALA A 207 -3.45 7.06 -13.73
CA ALA A 207 -4.67 6.84 -14.50
C ALA A 207 -5.96 7.21 -13.73
N ASN A 208 -5.89 7.25 -12.41
CA ASN A 208 -6.99 7.70 -11.56
C ASN A 208 -7.46 9.13 -11.89
N LEU A 209 -6.56 10.03 -12.24
CA LEU A 209 -6.89 11.44 -12.47
C LEU A 209 -7.84 11.61 -13.67
N PRO A 210 -7.52 11.14 -14.90
CA PRO A 210 -8.43 11.24 -16.03
C PRO A 210 -9.76 10.50 -15.78
N ILE A 211 -9.75 9.38 -15.05
CA ILE A 211 -10.96 8.63 -14.71
C ILE A 211 -11.80 9.38 -13.68
N TYR A 212 -11.18 9.99 -12.68
CA TYR A 212 -11.88 10.83 -11.69
C TYR A 212 -12.67 11.95 -12.37
N TYR A 213 -12.07 12.67 -13.31
CA TYR A 213 -12.75 13.73 -14.01
C TYR A 213 -13.85 13.22 -14.94
N GLU A 214 -13.61 12.08 -15.63
CA GLU A 214 -14.67 11.44 -16.45
C GLU A 214 -15.86 11.01 -15.59
N TYR A 215 -15.62 10.37 -14.43
CA TYR A 215 -16.68 9.97 -13.51
C TYR A 215 -17.43 11.16 -12.93
N LYS A 216 -16.74 12.23 -12.59
CA LYS A 216 -17.33 13.48 -12.09
C LYS A 216 -18.26 14.12 -13.11
N ASP A 217 -17.83 14.19 -14.37
CA ASP A 217 -18.63 14.77 -15.46
C ASP A 217 -19.89 13.94 -15.75
N GLU A 218 -19.79 12.63 -15.62
CA GLU A 218 -20.89 11.72 -15.87
C GLU A 218 -21.78 11.47 -14.66
N GLY A 219 -21.36 11.89 -13.47
CA GLY A 219 -22.09 11.67 -12.22
C GLY A 219 -22.18 10.18 -11.86
N ILE A 220 -21.10 9.41 -12.07
CA ILE A 220 -20.99 7.97 -11.78
C ILE A 220 -19.83 7.71 -10.84
N ASP A 221 -19.85 6.54 -10.18
CA ASP A 221 -18.79 6.07 -9.26
C ASP A 221 -18.02 4.87 -9.81
N ASN A 222 -18.53 4.20 -10.81
CA ASN A 222 -17.93 3.04 -11.47
C ASN A 222 -18.49 2.86 -12.88
N THR A 223 -17.77 2.09 -13.72
CA THR A 223 -18.23 1.67 -15.04
C THR A 223 -17.48 0.42 -15.51
N ASP A 224 -18.12 -0.40 -16.33
CA ASP A 224 -17.47 -1.51 -17.02
C ASP A 224 -16.66 -1.04 -18.25
N ALA A 225 -16.82 0.21 -18.69
CA ALA A 225 -16.18 0.76 -19.88
C ALA A 225 -15.80 2.24 -19.69
N ILE A 226 -14.51 2.50 -19.52
CA ILE A 226 -13.94 3.85 -19.52
C ILE A 226 -14.00 4.42 -20.94
N LYS A 227 -14.52 5.63 -21.10
CA LYS A 227 -14.66 6.30 -22.40
C LYS A 227 -13.37 6.91 -22.93
N GLY A 228 -12.49 7.30 -22.00
CA GLY A 228 -11.22 7.96 -22.32
C GLY A 228 -11.38 9.45 -22.64
N THR A 229 -12.37 10.11 -22.05
CA THR A 229 -12.65 11.56 -22.24
C THR A 229 -11.39 12.40 -22.00
N TYR A 230 -10.59 12.05 -21.02
CA TYR A 230 -9.37 12.75 -20.63
C TYR A 230 -8.06 12.02 -21.02
N LEU A 231 -8.10 11.24 -22.11
CA LEU A 231 -6.92 10.48 -22.59
C LEU A 231 -5.76 11.39 -23.00
N ASP A 232 -6.06 12.52 -23.65
CA ASP A 232 -5.02 13.50 -24.05
C ASP A 232 -4.37 14.14 -22.82
N ASN A 233 -5.12 14.40 -21.77
CA ASN A 233 -4.60 14.89 -20.49
C ASN A 233 -3.67 13.86 -19.83
N TYR A 234 -4.09 12.58 -19.85
CA TYR A 234 -3.25 11.49 -19.35
C TYR A 234 -1.94 11.35 -20.13
N ARG A 235 -2.03 11.48 -21.46
CA ARG A 235 -0.85 11.47 -22.32
C ARG A 235 0.10 12.62 -21.99
N GLN A 236 -0.42 13.85 -21.82
CA GLN A 236 0.40 15.03 -21.53
C GLN A 236 1.20 14.88 -20.24
N ILE A 237 0.57 14.43 -19.15
CA ILE A 237 1.29 14.22 -17.87
C ILE A 237 2.27 13.04 -17.96
N TRP A 238 1.93 11.97 -18.70
CA TRP A 238 2.84 10.86 -18.93
C TRP A 238 4.07 11.29 -19.73
N ASP A 239 3.89 12.05 -20.82
CA ASP A 239 4.96 12.63 -21.60
C ASP A 239 5.86 13.53 -20.73
N LEU A 240 5.26 14.32 -19.85
CA LEU A 240 6.01 15.20 -18.94
C LEU A 240 6.92 14.37 -18.02
N TYR A 241 6.44 13.26 -17.49
CA TYR A 241 7.25 12.39 -16.62
C TYR A 241 8.38 11.72 -17.37
N ILE A 242 8.07 11.00 -18.46
CA ILE A 242 9.05 10.15 -19.13
C ILE A 242 10.14 10.93 -19.87
N ASN A 243 9.85 12.16 -20.33
CA ASN A 243 10.82 12.99 -21.06
C ASN A 243 11.70 13.84 -20.13
N ASN A 244 11.37 13.94 -18.84
CA ASN A 244 12.10 14.80 -17.88
C ASN A 244 12.65 14.01 -16.67
N ALA A 245 12.77 12.69 -16.82
CA ALA A 245 13.23 11.77 -15.78
C ALA A 245 14.75 11.58 -15.77
N THR A 246 15.26 10.89 -14.75
CA THR A 246 16.66 10.50 -14.61
C THR A 246 17.10 9.47 -15.65
N CYS A 247 16.17 8.68 -16.20
CA CYS A 247 16.45 7.67 -17.24
C CYS A 247 15.69 7.96 -18.54
N LYS A 248 16.09 7.30 -19.62
CA LYS A 248 15.39 7.41 -20.91
C LYS A 248 14.07 6.63 -20.91
N PRO A 249 13.05 7.07 -21.68
CA PRO A 249 11.78 6.36 -21.79
C PRO A 249 11.92 4.88 -22.18
N THR A 250 12.86 4.55 -23.04
CA THR A 250 13.16 3.18 -23.51
C THR A 250 13.72 2.25 -22.42
N GLU A 251 14.14 2.78 -21.28
CA GLU A 251 14.70 2.02 -20.16
C GLU A 251 13.67 1.70 -19.06
N LEU A 252 12.48 2.31 -19.11
CA LEU A 252 11.48 2.26 -18.05
C LEU A 252 11.00 0.86 -17.71
N SER A 253 10.89 -0.05 -18.67
CA SER A 253 10.46 -1.44 -18.43
C SER A 253 11.42 -2.25 -17.55
N THR A 254 12.63 -1.76 -17.35
CA THR A 254 13.65 -2.38 -16.48
C THR A 254 13.90 -1.63 -15.18
N LYS A 255 13.28 -0.47 -15.02
CA LYS A 255 13.39 0.36 -13.80
C LYS A 255 12.32 -0.02 -12.79
N THR A 256 12.74 -0.13 -11.54
CA THR A 256 11.90 -0.51 -10.41
C THR A 256 11.45 0.70 -9.59
N ALA A 257 10.56 0.50 -8.63
CA ALA A 257 10.23 1.48 -7.60
C ALA A 257 11.47 1.85 -6.77
N ASP A 258 12.32 0.87 -6.46
CA ASP A 258 13.56 1.09 -5.68
C ASP A 258 14.55 1.99 -6.44
N ASP A 259 14.66 1.86 -7.77
CA ASP A 259 15.44 2.80 -8.59
C ASP A 259 14.92 4.23 -8.45
N ALA A 260 13.59 4.43 -8.49
CA ALA A 260 12.98 5.75 -8.35
C ALA A 260 13.16 6.32 -6.93
N THR A 261 13.03 5.48 -5.90
CA THR A 261 13.31 5.86 -4.51
C THR A 261 14.78 6.28 -4.35
N ALA A 262 15.72 5.52 -4.92
CA ALA A 262 17.14 5.84 -4.88
C ALA A 262 17.44 7.19 -5.55
N ASP A 263 16.91 7.45 -6.77
CA ASP A 263 17.05 8.73 -7.47
C ASP A 263 16.62 9.93 -6.59
N PHE A 264 15.52 9.75 -5.84
CA PHE A 264 15.00 10.80 -4.97
C PHE A 264 15.86 11.01 -3.71
N VAL A 265 16.25 9.93 -3.04
CA VAL A 265 17.04 9.98 -1.79
C VAL A 265 18.45 10.50 -2.04
N THR A 266 19.06 10.16 -3.18
CA THR A 266 20.40 10.66 -3.56
C THR A 266 20.39 12.09 -4.06
N GLY A 267 19.22 12.69 -4.30
CA GLY A 267 19.07 14.05 -4.80
C GLY A 267 19.31 14.18 -6.30
N ASP A 268 19.14 13.10 -7.05
CA ASP A 268 19.26 13.09 -8.52
C ASP A 268 18.01 13.63 -9.21
N ALA A 269 16.89 13.79 -8.46
CA ALA A 269 15.64 14.35 -8.96
C ALA A 269 14.89 15.17 -7.91
N VAL A 270 14.12 16.16 -8.39
CA VAL A 270 13.27 17.02 -7.54
C VAL A 270 11.95 16.36 -7.20
N PHE A 271 11.28 15.75 -8.18
CA PHE A 271 9.91 15.26 -8.12
C PHE A 271 9.85 13.74 -8.18
N TYR A 272 8.99 13.16 -7.34
CA TYR A 272 8.75 11.73 -7.23
C TYR A 272 7.27 11.45 -7.06
N GLN A 273 6.59 10.89 -8.08
CA GLN A 273 5.19 10.48 -7.91
C GLN A 273 5.11 9.24 -7.02
N ASN A 274 4.63 9.43 -5.82
CA ASN A 274 4.37 8.36 -4.86
C ASN A 274 3.42 8.88 -3.77
N GLY A 275 3.19 8.10 -2.70
CA GLY A 275 2.26 8.43 -1.64
C GLY A 275 2.90 8.54 -0.26
N THR A 276 2.04 8.83 0.72
CA THR A 276 2.42 9.00 2.12
C THR A 276 3.06 7.75 2.74
N TRP A 277 2.79 6.57 2.18
CA TRP A 277 3.42 5.31 2.57
C TRP A 277 4.93 5.27 2.33
N GLU A 278 5.43 6.06 1.38
CA GLU A 278 6.85 6.06 1.00
C GLU A 278 7.75 6.75 2.03
N TYR A 279 7.19 7.47 3.00
CA TYR A 279 7.92 8.28 3.96
C TYR A 279 9.09 7.55 4.63
N ASN A 280 8.88 6.31 5.09
CA ASN A 280 9.94 5.57 5.77
C ASN A 280 11.15 5.27 4.88
N ASN A 281 10.94 5.13 3.57
CA ASN A 281 11.99 4.87 2.59
C ASN A 281 12.78 6.15 2.20
N ILE A 282 12.17 7.33 2.38
CA ILE A 282 12.73 8.61 1.91
C ILE A 282 13.04 9.61 3.03
N LYS A 283 12.76 9.30 4.29
CA LYS A 283 12.93 10.22 5.43
C LYS A 283 14.36 10.72 5.63
N ASP A 284 15.36 10.03 5.09
CA ASP A 284 16.77 10.46 5.12
C ASP A 284 17.03 11.73 4.30
N VAL A 285 16.12 12.15 3.42
CA VAL A 285 16.12 13.47 2.76
C VAL A 285 15.94 14.61 3.79
N GLY A 286 15.32 14.27 4.93
CA GLY A 286 15.02 15.19 6.03
C GLY A 286 13.60 15.77 5.94
N ASP A 287 12.89 15.75 7.07
CA ASP A 287 11.49 16.16 7.17
C ASP A 287 11.22 17.57 6.64
N ASP A 288 12.13 18.52 6.93
CA ASP A 288 12.02 19.92 6.48
C ASP A 288 12.12 20.04 4.96
N ASN A 289 12.72 19.05 4.29
CA ASN A 289 12.93 19.05 2.84
C ASN A 289 11.83 18.30 2.08
N LEU A 290 10.96 17.57 2.74
CA LEU A 290 9.89 16.81 2.13
C LEU A 290 8.61 17.64 2.00
N GLY A 291 7.98 17.57 0.82
CA GLY A 291 6.64 18.11 0.56
C GLY A 291 5.90 17.22 -0.43
N ILE A 292 4.61 17.48 -0.61
CA ILE A 292 3.76 16.77 -1.58
C ILE A 292 2.85 17.77 -2.28
N LEU A 293 2.69 17.62 -3.59
CA LEU A 293 1.83 18.44 -4.46
C LEU A 293 0.69 17.59 -5.04
N PRO A 294 -0.46 18.20 -5.40
CA PRO A 294 -1.45 17.54 -6.24
C PRO A 294 -0.88 17.13 -7.60
N ILE A 295 -1.50 16.13 -8.23
CA ILE A 295 -1.19 15.77 -9.61
C ILE A 295 -2.13 16.55 -10.51
N TYR A 296 -1.63 17.54 -11.22
CA TYR A 296 -2.36 18.33 -12.19
C TYR A 296 -2.24 17.70 -13.60
N ILE A 297 -3.33 17.65 -14.36
CA ILE A 297 -3.36 17.04 -15.70
C ILE A 297 -3.89 17.98 -16.80
N GLY A 298 -4.08 19.27 -16.51
CA GLY A 298 -4.53 20.27 -17.45
C GLY A 298 -6.05 20.28 -17.66
N VAL A 299 -6.83 20.03 -16.59
CA VAL A 299 -8.30 20.12 -16.60
C VAL A 299 -8.71 21.47 -16.01
N GLU A 300 -9.78 22.08 -16.56
CA GLU A 300 -10.30 23.33 -16.05
C GLU A 300 -10.73 23.22 -14.58
N GLY A 301 -10.30 24.17 -13.75
CA GLY A 301 -10.61 24.19 -12.30
C GLY A 301 -9.73 23.27 -11.44
N GLU A 302 -8.67 22.69 -11.99
CA GLU A 302 -7.76 21.84 -11.22
C GLU A 302 -6.94 22.60 -10.15
N GLU A 303 -6.89 23.93 -10.21
CA GLU A 303 -6.27 24.78 -9.19
C GLU A 303 -6.95 24.66 -7.82
N ASP A 304 -8.22 24.23 -7.78
CA ASP A 304 -8.98 23.96 -6.55
C ASP A 304 -8.90 22.50 -6.09
N GLN A 305 -8.20 21.67 -6.83
CA GLN A 305 -7.94 20.27 -6.51
C GLN A 305 -6.93 20.13 -5.37
N GLY A 306 -7.22 19.19 -4.47
CA GLY A 306 -6.30 18.74 -3.43
C GLY A 306 -5.54 17.47 -3.83
N ILE A 307 -5.02 16.80 -2.83
CA ILE A 307 -4.27 15.55 -2.96
C ILE A 307 -5.22 14.38 -3.25
N CYS A 308 -4.75 13.38 -3.96
CA CYS A 308 -5.47 12.10 -4.12
C CYS A 308 -5.52 11.38 -2.78
N THR A 309 -6.69 11.30 -2.16
CA THR A 309 -6.87 10.74 -0.81
C THR A 309 -7.95 9.67 -0.79
N GLY A 310 -7.69 8.55 -0.14
CA GLY A 310 -8.63 7.44 -0.07
C GLY A 310 -8.04 6.22 0.61
N THR A 311 -8.64 5.07 0.35
CA THR A 311 -8.14 3.76 0.76
C THR A 311 -8.48 2.69 -0.26
N GLU A 312 -7.61 1.70 -0.40
CA GLU A 312 -7.90 0.40 -1.00
C GLU A 312 -7.48 -0.74 -0.06
N ASN A 313 -7.05 -0.38 1.14
CA ASN A 313 -6.43 -1.29 2.10
C ASN A 313 -7.49 -1.77 3.10
N TYR A 314 -8.15 -2.89 2.78
CA TYR A 314 -9.20 -3.46 3.62
C TYR A 314 -8.75 -4.76 4.26
N TRP A 315 -8.73 -4.81 5.59
CA TRP A 315 -8.58 -6.04 6.35
C TRP A 315 -9.80 -6.95 6.15
N CYS A 316 -9.54 -8.20 5.80
CA CYS A 316 -10.52 -9.26 5.68
C CYS A 316 -10.12 -10.42 6.59
N VAL A 317 -11.10 -11.04 7.26
CA VAL A 317 -10.91 -12.23 8.10
C VAL A 317 -11.30 -13.47 7.31
N ASN A 318 -10.45 -14.50 7.33
CA ASN A 318 -10.68 -15.72 6.58
C ASN A 318 -11.81 -16.56 7.22
N SER A 319 -12.96 -16.62 6.54
CA SER A 319 -14.12 -17.39 6.97
C SER A 319 -13.92 -18.93 6.98
N LYS A 320 -12.80 -19.42 6.41
CA LYS A 320 -12.44 -20.84 6.39
C LYS A 320 -11.51 -21.25 7.54
N ALA A 321 -11.06 -20.28 8.35
CA ALA A 321 -10.29 -20.55 9.55
C ALA A 321 -11.19 -21.20 10.65
N SER A 322 -10.58 -21.72 11.71
CA SER A 322 -11.35 -22.23 12.85
C SER A 322 -12.06 -21.06 13.57
N GLU A 323 -13.17 -21.38 14.28
CA GLU A 323 -13.89 -20.37 15.06
C GLU A 323 -12.96 -19.67 16.08
N ASP A 324 -12.06 -20.42 16.73
CA ASP A 324 -11.09 -19.88 17.68
C ASP A 324 -10.08 -18.94 16.99
N ASP A 325 -9.60 -19.28 15.79
CA ASP A 325 -8.67 -18.43 15.02
C ASP A 325 -9.37 -17.17 14.48
N ILE A 326 -10.66 -17.28 14.06
CA ILE A 326 -11.47 -16.13 13.65
C ILE A 326 -11.63 -15.17 14.84
N GLN A 327 -12.03 -15.68 16.01
CA GLN A 327 -12.19 -14.83 17.20
C GLN A 327 -10.87 -14.18 17.62
N ALA A 328 -9.78 -14.94 17.64
CA ALA A 328 -8.45 -14.40 17.95
C ALA A 328 -8.03 -13.28 16.97
N THR A 329 -8.39 -13.43 15.69
CA THR A 329 -8.12 -12.43 14.65
C THR A 329 -8.96 -11.15 14.87
N LEU A 330 -10.24 -11.31 15.17
CA LEU A 330 -11.12 -10.17 15.49
C LEU A 330 -10.65 -9.41 16.74
N ASP A 331 -10.21 -10.14 17.77
CA ASP A 331 -9.67 -9.55 19.00
C ASP A 331 -8.36 -8.81 18.73
N PHE A 332 -7.48 -9.36 17.90
CA PHE A 332 -6.24 -8.70 17.46
C PHE A 332 -6.55 -7.40 16.70
N MET A 333 -7.43 -7.46 15.70
CA MET A 333 -7.83 -6.26 14.94
C MET A 333 -8.41 -5.19 15.87
N ASN A 334 -9.30 -5.58 16.78
CA ASN A 334 -9.90 -4.64 17.74
C ASN A 334 -8.87 -4.05 18.69
N TRP A 335 -7.91 -4.86 19.17
CA TRP A 335 -6.82 -4.39 20.01
C TRP A 335 -5.92 -3.37 19.27
N CYS A 336 -5.58 -3.61 18.01
CA CYS A 336 -4.80 -2.68 17.20
C CYS A 336 -5.42 -1.27 17.16
N VAL A 337 -6.75 -1.17 17.16
CA VAL A 337 -7.47 0.11 16.97
C VAL A 337 -8.08 0.68 18.26
N THR A 338 -7.97 -0.02 19.39
CA THR A 338 -8.55 0.41 20.69
C THR A 338 -7.55 0.50 21.83
N SER A 339 -6.49 -0.31 21.85
CA SER A 339 -5.45 -0.24 22.87
C SER A 339 -4.59 1.03 22.70
N ASP A 340 -3.88 1.45 23.75
CA ASP A 340 -2.95 2.58 23.64
C ASP A 340 -1.74 2.18 22.80
N ASP A 341 -1.23 0.97 22.97
CA ASP A 341 -0.05 0.46 22.27
C ASP A 341 -0.36 0.20 20.77
N GLY A 342 -1.51 -0.42 20.45
CA GLY A 342 -1.95 -0.65 19.07
C GLY A 342 -2.16 0.66 18.30
N VAL A 343 -2.90 1.62 18.86
CA VAL A 343 -3.14 2.93 18.24
C VAL A 343 -1.85 3.73 18.09
N LYS A 344 -0.96 3.67 19.10
CA LYS A 344 0.37 4.30 18.99
C LYS A 344 1.19 3.67 17.87
N ALA A 345 1.26 2.34 17.81
CA ALA A 345 2.00 1.65 16.74
C ALA A 345 1.46 2.02 15.36
N MET A 346 0.14 1.96 15.14
CA MET A 346 -0.44 2.30 13.85
C MET A 346 -0.24 3.78 13.49
N CYS A 347 -0.50 4.73 14.40
CA CYS A 347 -0.46 6.16 14.06
C CYS A 347 0.94 6.77 14.13
N LYS A 348 1.81 6.32 15.04
CA LYS A 348 3.13 6.91 15.27
C LYS A 348 4.24 6.10 14.62
N ASP A 349 4.31 4.81 14.92
CA ASP A 349 5.44 3.99 14.47
C ASP A 349 5.30 3.61 12.98
N MET A 350 4.06 3.33 12.51
CA MET A 350 3.74 3.09 11.10
C MET A 350 3.39 4.38 10.32
N GLY A 351 3.05 5.47 11.03
CA GLY A 351 2.68 6.74 10.41
C GLY A 351 1.30 6.77 9.75
N PHE A 352 0.39 5.86 10.09
CA PHE A 352 -0.93 5.75 9.47
C PHE A 352 -1.90 6.85 9.94
N THR A 353 -2.79 7.23 9.03
CA THR A 353 -4.07 7.85 9.37
C THR A 353 -5.12 6.75 9.40
N ILE A 354 -5.67 6.45 10.58
CA ILE A 354 -6.60 5.32 10.74
C ILE A 354 -8.06 5.81 10.82
N PRO A 355 -9.04 5.11 10.19
CA PRO A 355 -10.44 5.51 10.16
C PRO A 355 -11.22 5.06 11.40
N PHE A 356 -10.60 5.08 12.59
CA PHE A 356 -11.21 4.59 13.83
C PHE A 356 -11.41 5.70 14.86
N LYS A 357 -12.36 5.52 15.77
CA LYS A 357 -12.75 6.49 16.82
C LYS A 357 -11.59 6.92 17.70
N LYS A 358 -10.72 5.96 18.07
CA LYS A 358 -9.47 6.26 18.77
C LYS A 358 -8.36 6.37 17.75
N ASN A 359 -7.76 7.54 17.62
CA ASN A 359 -6.61 7.77 16.74
C ASN A 359 -5.65 8.80 17.35
N LEU A 360 -4.48 8.91 16.76
CA LEU A 360 -3.46 9.91 17.10
C LEU A 360 -3.01 10.61 15.81
N LYS A 361 -2.58 11.86 15.93
CA LYS A 361 -1.97 12.56 14.80
C LYS A 361 -0.73 11.79 14.35
N SER A 362 -0.61 11.51 13.05
CA SER A 362 0.56 10.86 12.46
C SER A 362 1.82 11.72 12.61
N ASP A 363 2.98 11.07 12.81
CA ASP A 363 4.28 11.73 12.77
C ASP A 363 4.87 11.77 11.35
N ASN A 364 4.24 11.13 10.38
CA ASN A 364 4.61 11.17 8.97
C ASN A 364 4.40 12.59 8.40
N VAL A 365 5.51 13.24 8.00
CA VAL A 365 5.48 14.62 7.50
C VAL A 365 4.67 14.72 6.20
N LEU A 366 4.69 13.71 5.32
CA LEU A 366 3.92 13.71 4.08
C LEU A 366 2.41 13.68 4.34
N VAL A 367 1.95 12.94 5.36
CA VAL A 367 0.56 12.98 5.81
C VAL A 367 0.17 14.37 6.28
N ASN A 368 1.04 15.02 7.06
CA ASN A 368 0.78 16.36 7.56
C ASN A 368 0.80 17.41 6.43
N GLU A 369 1.67 17.28 5.45
CA GLU A 369 1.70 18.15 4.25
C GLU A 369 0.45 17.93 3.37
N ALA A 370 0.02 16.68 3.17
CA ALA A 370 -1.19 16.36 2.42
C ALA A 370 -2.46 16.92 3.09
N ASN A 371 -2.56 16.85 4.41
CA ASN A 371 -3.71 17.36 5.17
C ASN A 371 -3.88 18.87 5.04
N LYS A 372 -2.81 19.64 4.80
CA LYS A 372 -2.90 21.10 4.60
C LYS A 372 -3.83 21.47 3.44
N TYR A 373 -3.83 20.68 2.37
CA TYR A 373 -4.73 20.95 1.24
C TYR A 373 -6.19 20.88 1.62
N THR A 374 -6.57 19.91 2.45
CA THR A 374 -7.94 19.81 2.99
C THR A 374 -8.24 20.95 3.98
N GLU A 375 -7.28 21.31 4.83
CA GLU A 375 -7.39 22.45 5.77
C GLU A 375 -7.55 23.78 5.01
N ASP A 376 -6.90 23.92 3.85
CA ASP A 376 -7.00 25.08 2.95
C ASP A 376 -8.26 25.03 2.05
N GLY A 377 -9.14 24.03 2.24
CA GLY A 377 -10.41 23.90 1.53
C GLY A 377 -10.32 23.33 0.12
N LYS A 378 -9.19 22.74 -0.28
CA LYS A 378 -9.02 22.06 -1.55
C LYS A 378 -9.77 20.71 -1.54
N ALA A 379 -10.46 20.41 -2.63
CA ALA A 379 -11.23 19.17 -2.77
C ALA A 379 -10.29 17.97 -3.02
N PRO A 380 -10.31 16.94 -2.18
CA PRO A 380 -9.51 15.74 -2.43
C PRO A 380 -9.99 15.00 -3.68
N VAL A 381 -9.06 14.37 -4.39
CA VAL A 381 -9.38 13.45 -5.50
C VAL A 381 -9.57 12.05 -4.93
N SER A 382 -10.76 11.47 -5.15
CA SER A 382 -11.06 10.11 -4.70
C SER A 382 -10.28 9.04 -5.47
N TRP A 383 -10.12 7.88 -4.84
CA TRP A 383 -9.39 6.74 -5.41
C TRP A 383 -10.31 5.86 -6.28
N ASN A 384 -10.56 6.29 -7.52
CA ASN A 384 -11.42 5.57 -8.45
C ASN A 384 -10.74 4.34 -9.07
N PHE A 385 -9.42 4.16 -8.89
CA PHE A 385 -8.75 2.94 -9.34
C PHE A 385 -9.22 1.67 -8.60
N SER A 386 -9.84 1.81 -7.44
CA SER A 386 -10.49 0.71 -6.73
C SER A 386 -11.79 0.24 -7.39
N THR A 387 -12.34 1.02 -8.32
CA THR A 387 -13.56 0.74 -9.10
C THR A 387 -13.32 0.72 -10.61
N MET A 388 -12.08 0.65 -11.08
CA MET A 388 -11.72 0.43 -12.49
C MET A 388 -12.28 -0.91 -12.98
N PRO A 389 -12.51 -1.09 -14.29
CA PRO A 389 -13.26 -2.24 -14.84
C PRO A 389 -12.78 -3.62 -14.40
N SER A 390 -11.47 -3.85 -14.36
CA SER A 390 -10.89 -5.13 -13.90
C SER A 390 -9.38 -5.05 -13.71
N GLU A 391 -8.78 -6.06 -13.05
CA GLU A 391 -7.33 -6.19 -12.98
C GLU A 391 -6.69 -6.41 -14.36
N GLU A 392 -7.36 -7.11 -15.28
CA GLU A 392 -6.90 -7.29 -16.66
C GLU A 392 -6.85 -5.94 -17.39
N TRP A 393 -7.85 -5.09 -17.19
CA TRP A 393 -7.88 -3.73 -17.75
C TRP A 393 -6.71 -2.89 -17.23
N LYS A 394 -6.48 -2.86 -15.92
CA LYS A 394 -5.34 -2.16 -15.30
C LYS A 394 -4.00 -2.63 -15.88
N ASN A 395 -3.80 -3.94 -16.03
CA ASN A 395 -2.60 -4.51 -16.63
C ASN A 395 -2.43 -4.14 -18.11
N GLY A 396 -3.56 -4.00 -18.83
CA GLY A 396 -3.60 -3.48 -20.20
C GLY A 396 -3.09 -2.04 -20.28
N VAL A 397 -3.49 -1.18 -19.32
CA VAL A 397 -2.98 0.20 -19.22
C VAL A 397 -1.47 0.21 -18.99
N GLY A 398 -0.96 -0.59 -18.05
CA GLY A 398 0.48 -0.69 -17.78
C GLY A 398 1.28 -1.11 -19.02
N SER A 399 0.79 -2.10 -19.76
CA SER A 399 1.40 -2.56 -21.01
C SER A 399 1.39 -1.46 -22.09
N ALA A 400 0.29 -0.70 -22.19
CA ALA A 400 0.17 0.41 -23.14
C ALA A 400 1.15 1.55 -22.82
N LEU A 401 1.27 1.94 -21.54
CA LEU A 401 2.21 2.96 -21.08
C LEU A 401 3.66 2.59 -21.39
N THR A 402 4.03 1.33 -21.13
CA THR A 402 5.38 0.82 -21.41
C THR A 402 5.67 0.79 -22.91
N SER A 403 4.69 0.34 -23.72
CA SER A 403 4.84 0.32 -25.18
C SER A 403 4.94 1.72 -25.76
N TYR A 404 4.13 2.65 -25.28
CA TYR A 404 4.19 4.06 -25.67
C TYR A 404 5.54 4.70 -25.33
N ALA A 405 6.07 4.46 -24.13
CA ALA A 405 7.37 4.99 -23.71
C ALA A 405 8.53 4.45 -24.59
N ALA A 406 8.42 3.23 -25.11
CA ALA A 406 9.43 2.64 -25.97
C ALA A 406 9.41 3.21 -27.42
N ASP A 407 8.25 3.62 -27.91
CA ASP A 407 8.04 4.17 -29.27
C ASP A 407 6.84 5.15 -29.24
N PRO A 408 7.05 6.39 -28.77
CA PRO A 408 6.00 7.40 -28.56
C PRO A 408 5.44 8.00 -29.85
#